data_6be01af4b46b58cee1d8e6a5624d6106
#
_entry.id   6be01af4b46b58cee1d8e6a5624d6106
#
_cell.length_a   1.000
_cell.length_b   1.000
_cell.length_c   1.000
_cell.angle_alpha   90.00
_cell.angle_beta   90.00
_cell.angle_gamma   90.00
#
_symmetry.space_group_name_H-M   'P 1'
#
loop_
_entity.id
_entity.type
_entity.pdbx_description
1 polymer ?
#
loop_
_entity_poly.entity_id
_entity_poly.type
_entity_poly.pdbx_seq_one_letter_code
_entity_poly.pdbx_strand_id
1 'polypeptide(L)'
;MTWYEEAVFYHIYPLGLIGAPEKNDYSAPVSRLRTLWPWVDHIRDLGCNALYIGPLFQSVGHGYETTDYFTLDSRLGTNEDLKAFVEYCHEKGIHVVLDGVFNHVGRDFFAFRDLLQNRENSRYRDWFCNVRFDRDNSFHDGFSYENWGGYDLLVKLNEGNPEVRQHLLDAVDFWIAEFDIDGIRLDAADVLDFGFMAALRSFADSRKGDFFLLGEVIHGDYGRWLAPGMLHCVTNYRLHKALYSGHNDHAIIGIRSDSDVPHFRLHALKRF
;
A
#
# COMPACT_ATOMS: atom_id res chain seq x y z
N MET A 1 -22.82 -1.72 11.51
CA MET A 1 -21.57 -1.01 11.82
C MET A 1 -20.46 -1.93 11.34
N THR A 2 -19.61 -1.45 10.43
CA THR A 2 -18.50 -2.24 9.90
C THR A 2 -17.34 -2.24 10.90
N TRP A 3 -16.47 -3.24 10.87
CA TRP A 3 -15.38 -3.38 11.82
C TRP A 3 -14.45 -2.16 11.86
N TYR A 4 -14.21 -1.53 10.70
CA TYR A 4 -13.29 -0.40 10.57
C TYR A 4 -13.84 0.94 11.10
N GLU A 5 -15.13 1.03 11.40
CA GLU A 5 -15.70 2.25 12.02
C GLU A 5 -15.27 2.44 13.47
N GLU A 6 -14.86 1.36 14.14
CA GLU A 6 -14.37 1.37 15.52
C GLU A 6 -12.92 0.86 15.64
N ALA A 7 -12.22 0.70 14.51
CA ALA A 7 -10.88 0.16 14.50
C ALA A 7 -9.85 1.12 15.11
N VAL A 8 -8.98 0.55 15.93
CA VAL A 8 -7.76 1.19 16.43
C VAL A 8 -6.59 0.46 15.80
N PHE A 9 -5.89 1.16 14.91
CA PHE A 9 -4.81 0.57 14.12
C PHE A 9 -3.47 0.63 14.83
N TYR A 10 -2.72 -0.47 14.73
CA TYR A 10 -1.29 -0.50 14.95
C TYR A 10 -0.57 -0.64 13.61
N HIS A 11 0.56 0.03 13.41
CA HIS A 11 1.33 -0.05 12.18
C HIS A 11 2.67 -0.73 12.39
N ILE A 12 3.01 -1.68 11.52
CA ILE A 12 4.32 -2.33 11.47
C ILE A 12 4.92 -2.18 10.06
N TYR A 13 6.17 -1.70 10.00
CA TYR A 13 7.02 -1.83 8.81
C TYR A 13 7.90 -3.09 8.98
N PRO A 14 7.53 -4.21 8.32
CA PRO A 14 8.08 -5.52 8.68
C PRO A 14 9.57 -5.66 8.33
N LEU A 15 10.00 -5.26 7.14
CA LEU A 15 11.41 -5.39 6.70
C LEU A 15 12.39 -4.73 7.68
N GLY A 16 12.04 -3.54 8.18
CA GLY A 16 12.86 -2.83 9.16
C GLY A 16 12.81 -3.47 10.54
N LEU A 17 11.60 -3.78 11.03
CA LEU A 17 11.41 -4.27 12.40
C LEU A 17 12.08 -5.62 12.67
N ILE A 18 12.05 -6.52 11.67
CA ILE A 18 12.62 -7.87 11.84
C ILE A 18 14.06 -8.00 11.34
N GLY A 19 14.72 -6.89 11.01
CA GLY A 19 16.11 -6.88 10.58
C GLY A 19 16.35 -7.64 9.27
N ALA A 20 15.43 -7.49 8.30
CA ALA A 20 15.63 -8.06 6.97
C ALA A 20 16.83 -7.37 6.26
N PRO A 21 17.57 -8.06 5.37
CA PRO A 21 18.59 -7.42 4.56
C PRO A 21 18.04 -6.22 3.76
N GLU A 22 18.82 -5.15 3.63
CA GLU A 22 18.40 -3.94 2.89
C GLU A 22 18.07 -4.24 1.42
N LYS A 23 18.87 -5.10 0.78
CA LYS A 23 18.66 -5.54 -0.59
C LYS A 23 18.16 -6.98 -0.62
N ASN A 24 17.21 -7.23 -1.49
CA ASN A 24 16.74 -8.57 -1.78
C ASN A 24 17.68 -9.19 -2.82
N ASP A 25 18.29 -10.30 -2.49
CA ASP A 25 19.11 -11.11 -3.40
C ASP A 25 18.30 -12.24 -4.05
N TYR A 26 16.98 -12.29 -3.75
CA TYR A 26 16.05 -13.30 -4.22
C TYR A 26 16.47 -14.74 -3.87
N SER A 27 17.21 -14.89 -2.79
CA SER A 27 17.59 -16.20 -2.26
C SER A 27 16.39 -16.96 -1.68
N ALA A 28 16.62 -18.20 -1.25
CA ALA A 28 15.61 -19.03 -0.63
C ALA A 28 14.94 -18.31 0.55
N PRO A 29 13.60 -18.43 0.71
CA PRO A 29 12.87 -17.73 1.74
C PRO A 29 13.36 -18.04 3.16
N VAL A 30 13.38 -17.01 4.01
CA VAL A 30 13.72 -17.12 5.43
C VAL A 30 12.54 -16.65 6.25
N SER A 31 11.88 -17.53 6.99
CA SER A 31 10.64 -17.30 7.75
C SER A 31 10.81 -16.30 8.93
N ARG A 32 11.28 -15.08 8.63
CA ARG A 32 11.44 -14.02 9.63
C ARG A 32 10.11 -13.46 10.11
N LEU A 33 9.06 -13.52 9.29
CA LEU A 33 7.72 -13.04 9.66
C LEU A 33 7.23 -13.66 10.97
N ARG A 34 7.66 -14.89 11.29
CA ARG A 34 7.33 -15.58 12.55
C ARG A 34 7.78 -14.84 13.79
N THR A 35 8.76 -13.96 13.69
CA THR A 35 9.20 -13.13 14.83
C THR A 35 8.18 -12.05 15.21
N LEU A 36 7.13 -11.83 14.40
CA LEU A 36 6.05 -10.88 14.67
C LEU A 36 4.92 -11.46 15.52
N TRP A 37 4.86 -12.77 15.80
CA TRP A 37 3.82 -13.36 16.64
C TRP A 37 3.68 -12.67 18.03
N PRO A 38 4.77 -12.42 18.77
CA PRO A 38 4.67 -11.68 20.04
C PRO A 38 4.13 -10.25 19.89
N TRP A 39 4.33 -9.63 18.71
CA TRP A 39 3.78 -8.30 18.44
C TRP A 39 2.25 -8.34 18.30
N VAL A 40 1.68 -9.42 17.76
CA VAL A 40 0.22 -9.57 17.67
C VAL A 40 -0.40 -9.59 19.06
N ASP A 41 0.20 -10.33 20.02
CA ASP A 41 -0.26 -10.32 21.41
C ASP A 41 -0.12 -8.94 22.05
N HIS A 42 0.99 -8.24 21.80
CA HIS A 42 1.20 -6.87 22.29
C HIS A 42 0.16 -5.89 21.72
N ILE A 43 -0.16 -5.97 20.42
CA ILE A 43 -1.17 -5.15 19.76
C ILE A 43 -2.54 -5.34 20.42
N ARG A 44 -2.93 -6.60 20.66
CA ARG A 44 -4.15 -6.93 21.38
C ARG A 44 -4.16 -6.35 22.80
N ASP A 45 -3.06 -6.51 23.54
CA ASP A 45 -2.94 -6.06 24.95
C ASP A 45 -2.96 -4.53 25.06
N LEU A 46 -2.56 -3.81 24.01
CA LEU A 46 -2.73 -2.36 23.88
C LEU A 46 -4.19 -1.95 23.61
N GLY A 47 -5.07 -2.90 23.28
CA GLY A 47 -6.45 -2.63 22.92
C GLY A 47 -6.63 -2.21 21.45
N CYS A 48 -5.63 -2.41 20.59
CA CYS A 48 -5.77 -2.28 19.15
C CYS A 48 -6.46 -3.53 18.59
N ASN A 49 -7.30 -3.33 17.57
CA ASN A 49 -8.05 -4.41 16.90
C ASN A 49 -7.83 -4.47 15.39
N ALA A 50 -6.88 -3.68 14.89
CA ALA A 50 -6.46 -3.72 13.50
C ALA A 50 -4.95 -3.52 13.37
N LEU A 51 -4.34 -4.30 12.49
CA LEU A 51 -2.93 -4.18 12.10
C LEU A 51 -2.85 -3.70 10.66
N TYR A 52 -2.26 -2.52 10.45
CA TYR A 52 -1.73 -2.13 9.16
C TYR A 52 -0.27 -2.59 9.08
N ILE A 53 0.04 -3.45 8.12
CA ILE A 53 1.39 -3.93 7.90
C ILE A 53 1.92 -3.42 6.56
N GLY A 54 3.09 -2.77 6.58
CA GLY A 54 3.74 -2.18 5.40
C GLY A 54 4.10 -3.21 4.34
N PRO A 55 4.78 -2.81 3.24
CA PRO A 55 4.89 -3.68 2.07
C PRO A 55 5.47 -5.05 2.41
N LEU A 56 4.82 -6.09 1.90
CA LEU A 56 5.13 -7.49 2.20
C LEU A 56 5.60 -8.30 0.99
N PHE A 57 5.26 -7.85 -0.22
CA PHE A 57 5.48 -8.64 -1.42
C PHE A 57 6.88 -8.42 -2.00
N GLN A 58 7.32 -9.32 -2.89
CA GLN A 58 8.67 -9.29 -3.47
C GLN A 58 9.03 -7.89 -3.96
N SER A 59 10.18 -7.42 -3.50
CA SER A 59 10.68 -6.08 -3.79
C SER A 59 12.21 -6.08 -3.87
N VAL A 60 12.76 -5.00 -4.43
CA VAL A 60 14.21 -4.84 -4.59
C VAL A 60 14.90 -4.48 -3.27
N GLY A 61 14.30 -3.60 -2.50
CA GLY A 61 14.91 -3.01 -1.30
C GLY A 61 13.94 -2.75 -0.16
N HIS A 62 13.43 -1.54 -0.07
CA HIS A 62 12.61 -1.11 1.07
C HIS A 62 11.12 -1.55 1.03
N GLY A 63 10.73 -2.34 0.03
CA GLY A 63 9.38 -2.89 -0.06
C GLY A 63 8.48 -2.17 -1.06
N TYR A 64 8.74 -0.90 -1.33
CA TYR A 64 7.93 -0.11 -2.28
C TYR A 64 8.38 -0.26 -3.74
N GLU A 65 9.48 -0.94 -4.02
CA GLU A 65 9.89 -1.36 -5.37
C GLU A 65 9.39 -2.77 -5.68
N THR A 66 8.08 -2.94 -5.71
CA THR A 66 7.43 -4.24 -5.91
C THR A 66 7.85 -4.87 -7.24
N THR A 67 8.23 -6.14 -7.19
CA THR A 67 8.64 -6.92 -8.37
C THR A 67 7.69 -8.08 -8.67
N ASP A 68 6.94 -8.54 -7.66
CA ASP A 68 5.90 -9.55 -7.78
C ASP A 68 4.85 -9.35 -6.67
N TYR A 69 3.58 -9.25 -7.05
CA TYR A 69 2.46 -9.07 -6.12
C TYR A 69 1.90 -10.38 -5.54
N PHE A 70 2.36 -11.53 -6.04
CA PHE A 70 1.79 -12.85 -5.69
C PHE A 70 2.69 -13.66 -4.77
N THR A 71 3.90 -13.20 -4.54
CA THR A 71 4.90 -13.88 -3.71
C THR A 71 5.34 -13.00 -2.56
N LEU A 72 5.25 -13.52 -1.32
CA LEU A 72 5.80 -12.85 -0.14
C LEU A 72 7.30 -12.59 -0.36
N ASP A 73 7.79 -11.45 0.09
CA ASP A 73 9.22 -11.12 0.01
C ASP A 73 10.05 -12.22 0.70
N SER A 74 11.01 -12.79 -0.04
CA SER A 74 11.82 -13.93 0.44
C SER A 74 12.58 -13.61 1.73
N ARG A 75 12.82 -12.33 2.00
CA ARG A 75 13.43 -11.88 3.26
C ARG A 75 12.48 -11.99 4.46
N LEU A 76 11.17 -12.11 4.22
CA LEU A 76 10.13 -12.25 5.26
C LEU A 76 9.70 -13.70 5.46
N GLY A 77 9.64 -14.49 4.40
CA GLY A 77 9.21 -15.88 4.44
C GLY A 77 8.53 -16.35 3.17
N THR A 78 7.54 -17.23 3.32
CA THR A 78 6.73 -17.79 2.24
C THR A 78 5.27 -17.31 2.34
N ASN A 79 4.47 -17.57 1.31
CA ASN A 79 3.03 -17.28 1.34
C ASN A 79 2.32 -18.04 2.48
N GLU A 80 2.76 -19.24 2.81
CA GLU A 80 2.24 -20.03 3.93
C GLU A 80 2.57 -19.36 5.28
N ASP A 81 3.75 -18.71 5.41
CA ASP A 81 4.09 -17.93 6.61
C ASP A 81 3.16 -16.73 6.77
N LEU A 82 2.82 -16.02 5.66
CA LEU A 82 1.89 -14.89 5.68
C LEU A 82 0.48 -15.34 6.02
N LYS A 83 -0.01 -16.42 5.40
CA LYS A 83 -1.31 -17.01 5.70
C LYS A 83 -1.44 -17.35 7.17
N ALA A 84 -0.49 -18.09 7.72
CA ALA A 84 -0.47 -18.45 9.14
C ALA A 84 -0.41 -17.21 10.06
N PHE A 85 0.27 -16.15 9.63
CA PHE A 85 0.33 -14.89 10.37
C PHE A 85 -1.03 -14.18 10.41
N VAL A 86 -1.74 -14.09 9.28
CA VAL A 86 -3.07 -13.48 9.22
C VAL A 86 -4.07 -14.30 10.04
N GLU A 87 -4.06 -15.64 9.90
CA GLU A 87 -4.89 -16.53 10.72
C GLU A 87 -4.66 -16.29 12.21
N TYR A 88 -3.40 -16.16 12.65
CA TYR A 88 -3.09 -15.85 14.05
C TYR A 88 -3.60 -14.47 14.48
N CYS A 89 -3.52 -13.45 13.62
CA CYS A 89 -4.12 -12.14 13.90
C CYS A 89 -5.64 -12.26 14.12
N HIS A 90 -6.33 -12.99 13.26
CA HIS A 90 -7.78 -13.22 13.35
C HIS A 90 -8.15 -13.99 14.62
N GLU A 91 -7.40 -15.01 15.02
CA GLU A 91 -7.58 -15.72 16.30
C GLU A 91 -7.50 -14.78 17.51
N LYS A 92 -6.74 -13.70 17.41
CA LYS A 92 -6.59 -12.67 18.44
C LYS A 92 -7.60 -11.51 18.31
N GLY A 93 -8.51 -11.58 17.34
CA GLY A 93 -9.50 -10.53 17.07
C GLY A 93 -8.90 -9.27 16.42
N ILE A 94 -7.80 -9.42 15.68
CA ILE A 94 -7.10 -8.34 14.99
C ILE A 94 -7.34 -8.47 13.48
N HIS A 95 -7.93 -7.46 12.88
CA HIS A 95 -8.07 -7.33 11.43
C HIS A 95 -6.75 -6.95 10.78
N VAL A 96 -6.49 -7.46 9.57
CA VAL A 96 -5.22 -7.24 8.86
C VAL A 96 -5.42 -6.44 7.58
N VAL A 97 -4.72 -5.30 7.48
CA VAL A 97 -4.70 -4.41 6.32
C VAL A 97 -3.29 -4.41 5.72
N LEU A 98 -3.17 -4.81 4.45
CA LEU A 98 -1.91 -4.84 3.74
C LEU A 98 -1.62 -3.53 3.00
N ASP A 99 -0.35 -3.29 2.68
CA ASP A 99 0.07 -2.16 1.84
C ASP A 99 -0.04 -2.52 0.36
N GLY A 100 -0.85 -1.77 -0.37
CA GLY A 100 -1.03 -1.89 -1.81
C GLY A 100 -0.23 -0.82 -2.55
N VAL A 101 0.95 -1.20 -3.02
CA VAL A 101 1.84 -0.33 -3.80
C VAL A 101 1.47 -0.47 -5.28
N PHE A 102 0.46 0.29 -5.73
CA PHE A 102 -0.13 0.13 -7.07
C PHE A 102 0.22 1.25 -8.04
N ASN A 103 0.73 2.40 -7.55
CA ASN A 103 1.13 3.50 -8.41
C ASN A 103 2.40 3.19 -9.22
N HIS A 104 3.30 2.40 -8.66
CA HIS A 104 4.61 2.13 -9.25
C HIS A 104 5.11 0.74 -8.91
N VAL A 105 6.11 0.29 -9.65
CA VAL A 105 6.80 -0.99 -9.46
C VAL A 105 8.31 -0.81 -9.47
N GLY A 106 9.03 -1.79 -8.97
CA GLY A 106 10.48 -1.87 -9.08
C GLY A 106 10.92 -2.23 -10.51
N ARG A 107 12.19 -1.96 -10.82
CA ARG A 107 12.77 -2.22 -12.14
C ARG A 107 12.89 -3.71 -12.48
N ASP A 108 12.86 -4.59 -11.47
CA ASP A 108 12.85 -6.05 -11.66
C ASP A 108 11.45 -6.63 -11.89
N PHE A 109 10.40 -5.79 -11.91
CA PHE A 109 9.05 -6.22 -12.28
C PHE A 109 9.04 -6.81 -13.68
N PHE A 110 8.38 -7.96 -13.87
CA PHE A 110 8.48 -8.75 -15.10
C PHE A 110 8.19 -7.95 -16.39
N ALA A 111 7.18 -7.09 -16.37
CA ALA A 111 6.81 -6.28 -17.52
C ALA A 111 7.83 -5.18 -17.82
N PHE A 112 8.48 -4.62 -16.78
CA PHE A 112 9.53 -3.64 -16.98
C PHE A 112 10.83 -4.28 -17.45
N ARG A 113 11.17 -5.48 -17.00
CA ARG A 113 12.30 -6.26 -17.52
C ARG A 113 12.13 -6.59 -19.00
N ASP A 114 10.90 -6.92 -19.41
CA ASP A 114 10.60 -7.09 -20.86
C ASP A 114 10.80 -5.78 -21.62
N LEU A 115 10.35 -4.63 -21.08
CA LEU A 115 10.56 -3.32 -21.68
C LEU A 115 12.06 -2.98 -21.81
N LEU A 116 12.86 -3.27 -20.79
CA LEU A 116 14.32 -3.07 -20.83
C LEU A 116 14.98 -3.92 -21.95
N GLN A 117 14.51 -5.15 -22.13
CA GLN A 117 15.07 -6.08 -23.12
C GLN A 117 14.59 -5.81 -24.55
N ASN A 118 13.29 -5.58 -24.74
CA ASN A 118 12.63 -5.54 -26.05
C ASN A 118 12.35 -4.11 -26.54
N ARG A 119 12.50 -3.10 -25.68
CA ARG A 119 12.38 -1.67 -25.97
C ARG A 119 11.07 -1.33 -26.69
N GLU A 120 11.13 -0.70 -27.89
CA GLU A 120 9.97 -0.36 -28.71
C GLU A 120 9.10 -1.56 -29.09
N ASN A 121 9.67 -2.77 -29.08
CA ASN A 121 8.96 -4.00 -29.42
C ASN A 121 8.35 -4.71 -28.19
N SER A 122 8.52 -4.17 -27.00
CA SER A 122 7.91 -4.73 -25.80
C SER A 122 6.39 -4.64 -25.87
N ARG A 123 5.72 -5.78 -25.62
CA ARG A 123 4.25 -5.82 -25.49
C ARG A 123 3.75 -5.07 -24.25
N TYR A 124 4.63 -4.83 -23.28
CA TYR A 124 4.33 -4.15 -22.02
C TYR A 124 4.67 -2.66 -22.02
N ARG A 125 5.05 -2.09 -23.17
CA ARG A 125 5.40 -0.68 -23.26
C ARG A 125 4.31 0.24 -22.68
N ASP A 126 3.05 -0.04 -23.01
CA ASP A 126 1.89 0.77 -22.61
C ASP A 126 1.41 0.46 -21.17
N TRP A 127 2.08 -0.45 -20.46
CA TRP A 127 1.89 -0.68 -19.04
C TRP A 127 2.50 0.42 -18.19
N PHE A 128 3.40 1.21 -18.76
CA PHE A 128 4.12 2.27 -18.06
C PHE A 128 3.80 3.64 -18.65
N CYS A 129 3.80 4.66 -17.79
CA CYS A 129 3.47 6.02 -18.20
C CYS A 129 4.66 6.69 -18.90
N ASN A 130 4.38 7.43 -19.98
CA ASN A 130 5.30 8.34 -20.65
C ASN A 130 6.64 7.72 -21.12
N VAL A 131 6.62 6.48 -21.57
CA VAL A 131 7.81 5.81 -22.14
C VAL A 131 8.26 6.51 -23.43
N ARG A 132 9.52 7.00 -23.45
CA ARG A 132 10.08 7.79 -24.54
C ARG A 132 11.50 7.32 -24.89
N PHE A 133 11.69 6.86 -26.12
CA PHE A 133 12.96 6.35 -26.63
C PHE A 133 13.87 7.44 -27.22
N ASP A 134 13.43 8.70 -27.23
CA ASP A 134 14.21 9.88 -27.62
C ASP A 134 14.90 10.57 -26.40
N ARG A 135 14.83 9.97 -25.23
CA ARG A 135 15.38 10.47 -23.96
C ARG A 135 16.08 9.35 -23.20
N ASP A 136 16.73 9.71 -22.10
CA ASP A 136 17.40 8.76 -21.21
C ASP A 136 16.93 8.95 -19.75
N ASN A 137 17.33 8.03 -18.88
CA ASN A 137 17.07 8.05 -17.44
C ASN A 137 18.39 7.92 -16.66
N SER A 138 18.34 7.95 -15.32
CA SER A 138 19.53 7.88 -14.45
C SER A 138 20.29 6.55 -14.52
N PHE A 139 19.70 5.50 -15.08
CA PHE A 139 20.33 4.19 -15.30
C PHE A 139 20.94 4.03 -16.69
N HIS A 140 20.80 5.04 -17.57
CA HIS A 140 21.31 5.01 -18.94
C HIS A 140 20.73 3.87 -19.79
N ASP A 141 19.41 3.59 -19.64
CA ASP A 141 18.72 2.57 -20.41
C ASP A 141 18.48 2.98 -21.88
N GLY A 142 18.74 4.24 -22.25
CA GLY A 142 18.46 4.80 -23.57
C GLY A 142 16.98 5.07 -23.85
N PHE A 143 16.15 5.18 -22.81
CA PHE A 143 14.79 5.68 -22.84
C PHE A 143 14.41 6.27 -21.47
N SER A 144 13.37 7.11 -21.45
CA SER A 144 12.81 7.64 -20.20
C SER A 144 11.39 7.13 -19.98
N TYR A 145 10.92 7.22 -18.76
CA TYR A 145 9.59 6.86 -18.32
C TYR A 145 9.17 7.76 -17.14
N GLU A 146 7.89 7.79 -16.83
CA GLU A 146 7.40 8.44 -15.62
C GLU A 146 7.72 7.60 -14.39
N ASN A 147 8.11 8.26 -13.31
CA ASN A 147 8.45 7.63 -12.04
C ASN A 147 7.74 8.34 -10.89
N TRP A 148 7.76 7.73 -9.70
CA TRP A 148 7.28 8.38 -8.49
C TRP A 148 8.37 9.22 -7.85
N GLY A 149 8.06 10.48 -7.54
CA GLY A 149 8.93 11.38 -6.76
C GLY A 149 10.29 11.73 -7.40
N GLY A 150 10.49 11.48 -8.69
CA GLY A 150 11.78 11.70 -9.36
C GLY A 150 12.77 10.53 -9.24
N TYR A 151 12.31 9.39 -8.69
CA TYR A 151 13.15 8.20 -8.49
C TYR A 151 12.91 7.16 -9.60
N ASP A 152 13.87 6.99 -10.49
CA ASP A 152 13.80 6.01 -11.59
C ASP A 152 13.74 4.53 -11.12
N LEU A 153 13.99 4.26 -9.84
CA LEU A 153 13.72 2.95 -9.23
C LEU A 153 12.24 2.62 -9.11
N LEU A 154 11.37 3.64 -9.10
CA LEU A 154 9.93 3.53 -8.86
C LEU A 154 9.18 3.87 -10.15
N VAL A 155 9.08 2.86 -11.02
CA VAL A 155 8.52 2.99 -12.38
C VAL A 155 7.01 3.11 -12.33
N LYS A 156 6.44 4.23 -12.79
CA LYS A 156 5.01 4.46 -12.72
C LYS A 156 4.23 3.56 -13.66
N LEU A 157 3.24 2.85 -13.10
CA LEU A 157 2.27 2.05 -13.83
C LEU A 157 1.22 2.95 -14.52
N ASN A 158 0.71 2.48 -15.64
CA ASN A 158 -0.42 3.07 -16.33
C ASN A 158 -1.72 2.36 -15.90
N GLU A 159 -2.31 2.76 -14.79
CA GLU A 159 -3.56 2.15 -14.27
C GLU A 159 -4.76 2.40 -15.19
N GLY A 160 -4.64 3.31 -16.17
CA GLY A 160 -5.60 3.47 -17.26
C GLY A 160 -5.58 2.33 -18.27
N ASN A 161 -4.49 1.58 -18.35
CA ASN A 161 -4.38 0.39 -19.21
C ASN A 161 -5.21 -0.77 -18.62
N PRO A 162 -6.13 -1.37 -19.38
CA PRO A 162 -6.98 -2.46 -18.88
C PRO A 162 -6.21 -3.69 -18.38
N GLU A 163 -5.08 -4.03 -19.03
CA GLU A 163 -4.25 -5.18 -18.62
C GLU A 163 -3.54 -4.91 -17.28
N VAL A 164 -3.03 -3.69 -17.08
CA VAL A 164 -2.45 -3.27 -15.78
C VAL A 164 -3.51 -3.32 -14.70
N ARG A 165 -4.67 -2.72 -14.96
CA ARG A 165 -5.79 -2.74 -14.01
C ARG A 165 -6.20 -4.15 -13.63
N GLN A 166 -6.33 -5.04 -14.62
CA GLN A 166 -6.68 -6.43 -14.37
C GLN A 166 -5.62 -7.14 -13.52
N HIS A 167 -4.34 -6.96 -13.84
CA HIS A 167 -3.23 -7.56 -13.09
C HIS A 167 -3.23 -7.13 -11.62
N LEU A 168 -3.51 -5.84 -11.34
CA LEU A 168 -3.60 -5.34 -9.97
C LEU A 168 -4.84 -5.86 -9.24
N LEU A 169 -5.99 -5.99 -9.92
CA LEU A 169 -7.20 -6.60 -9.34
C LEU A 169 -7.00 -8.09 -9.09
N ASP A 170 -6.32 -8.82 -9.97
CA ASP A 170 -5.97 -10.24 -9.78
C ASP A 170 -5.07 -10.42 -8.55
N ALA A 171 -4.14 -9.49 -8.30
CA ALA A 171 -3.32 -9.50 -7.09
C ALA A 171 -4.18 -9.32 -5.83
N VAL A 172 -5.12 -8.37 -5.85
CA VAL A 172 -6.05 -8.16 -4.72
C VAL A 172 -6.96 -9.38 -4.50
N ASP A 173 -7.44 -10.00 -5.59
CA ASP A 173 -8.22 -11.23 -5.51
C ASP A 173 -7.43 -12.36 -4.84
N PHE A 174 -6.18 -12.51 -5.26
CA PHE A 174 -5.27 -13.49 -4.68
C PHE A 174 -5.03 -13.23 -3.19
N TRP A 175 -4.82 -11.97 -2.77
CA TRP A 175 -4.60 -11.63 -1.37
C TRP A 175 -5.83 -11.91 -0.50
N ILE A 176 -7.04 -11.63 -1.01
CA ILE A 176 -8.28 -11.95 -0.31
C ILE A 176 -8.48 -13.47 -0.22
N ALA A 177 -8.30 -14.19 -1.33
CA ALA A 177 -8.58 -15.62 -1.39
C ALA A 177 -7.54 -16.47 -0.63
N GLU A 178 -6.25 -16.10 -0.70
CA GLU A 178 -5.17 -16.89 -0.13
C GLU A 178 -4.89 -16.53 1.32
N PHE A 179 -4.96 -15.22 1.67
CA PHE A 179 -4.57 -14.75 3.00
C PHE A 179 -5.73 -14.26 3.85
N ASP A 180 -6.94 -14.17 3.28
CA ASP A 180 -8.16 -13.66 3.97
C ASP A 180 -7.99 -12.26 4.59
N ILE A 181 -7.23 -11.36 3.94
CA ILE A 181 -7.01 -10.01 4.46
C ILE A 181 -8.30 -9.20 4.56
N ASP A 182 -8.33 -8.22 5.47
CA ASP A 182 -9.52 -7.42 5.76
C ASP A 182 -9.52 -6.05 5.07
N GLY A 183 -8.41 -5.67 4.46
CA GLY A 183 -8.33 -4.39 3.76
C GLY A 183 -6.96 -4.12 3.14
N ILE A 184 -6.90 -2.99 2.45
CA ILE A 184 -5.69 -2.48 1.81
C ILE A 184 -5.53 -1.00 2.14
N ARG A 185 -4.32 -0.61 2.49
CA ARG A 185 -3.87 0.78 2.43
C ARG A 185 -3.24 1.01 1.06
N LEU A 186 -3.72 1.97 0.31
CA LEU A 186 -3.17 2.37 -0.98
C LEU A 186 -2.02 3.35 -0.77
N ASP A 187 -0.82 2.92 -1.11
CA ASP A 187 0.37 3.76 -1.16
C ASP A 187 0.19 4.86 -2.21
N ALA A 188 0.64 6.09 -1.89
CA ALA A 188 0.60 7.23 -2.78
C ALA A 188 -0.78 7.43 -3.48
N ALA A 189 -1.88 7.25 -2.74
CA ALA A 189 -3.24 7.32 -3.30
C ALA A 189 -3.58 8.69 -3.89
N ASP A 190 -2.83 9.73 -3.56
CA ASP A 190 -2.98 11.07 -4.11
C ASP A 190 -2.57 11.18 -5.59
N VAL A 191 -1.81 10.20 -6.11
CA VAL A 191 -1.37 10.13 -7.52
C VAL A 191 -1.88 8.91 -8.27
N LEU A 192 -2.72 8.07 -7.64
CA LEU A 192 -3.40 6.95 -8.30
C LEU A 192 -4.53 7.43 -9.23
N ASP A 193 -4.78 6.64 -10.29
CA ASP A 193 -5.91 6.87 -11.19
C ASP A 193 -7.26 6.66 -10.48
N PHE A 194 -8.16 7.66 -10.57
CA PHE A 194 -9.48 7.59 -9.93
C PHE A 194 -10.37 6.48 -10.52
N GLY A 195 -10.22 6.17 -11.81
CA GLY A 195 -10.93 5.07 -12.45
C GLY A 195 -10.46 3.71 -11.93
N PHE A 196 -9.17 3.57 -11.64
CA PHE A 196 -8.63 2.39 -10.97
C PHE A 196 -9.17 2.26 -9.54
N MET A 197 -9.14 3.34 -8.74
CA MET A 197 -9.67 3.32 -7.36
C MET A 197 -11.15 2.94 -7.31
N ALA A 198 -11.97 3.47 -8.23
CA ALA A 198 -13.39 3.13 -8.33
C ALA A 198 -13.60 1.64 -8.72
N ALA A 199 -12.79 1.14 -9.66
CA ALA A 199 -12.82 -0.27 -10.06
C ALA A 199 -12.39 -1.19 -8.90
N LEU A 200 -11.32 -0.83 -8.19
CA LEU A 200 -10.84 -1.54 -7.01
C LEU A 200 -11.92 -1.59 -5.91
N ARG A 201 -12.59 -0.44 -5.65
CA ARG A 201 -13.68 -0.39 -4.66
C ARG A 201 -14.82 -1.32 -5.03
N SER A 202 -15.31 -1.24 -6.26
CA SER A 202 -16.39 -2.11 -6.74
C SER A 202 -16.01 -3.59 -6.70
N PHE A 203 -14.76 -3.90 -7.07
CA PHE A 203 -14.23 -5.25 -7.02
C PHE A 203 -14.17 -5.78 -5.58
N ALA A 204 -13.57 -5.01 -4.66
CA ALA A 204 -13.44 -5.38 -3.25
C ALA A 204 -14.80 -5.62 -2.59
N ASP A 205 -15.76 -4.70 -2.80
CA ASP A 205 -17.13 -4.83 -2.27
C ASP A 205 -17.84 -6.12 -2.77
N SER A 206 -17.50 -6.58 -3.99
CA SER A 206 -18.04 -7.82 -4.55
C SER A 206 -17.42 -9.08 -3.97
N ARG A 207 -16.19 -8.98 -3.42
CA ARG A 207 -15.44 -10.12 -2.87
C ARG A 207 -15.62 -10.29 -1.36
N LYS A 208 -15.60 -9.19 -0.61
CA LYS A 208 -15.72 -9.20 0.85
C LYS A 208 -16.45 -7.91 1.27
N GLY A 209 -17.69 -8.02 1.72
CA GLY A 209 -18.62 -6.89 1.88
C GLY A 209 -18.21 -5.83 2.93
N ASP A 210 -17.25 -6.14 3.79
CA ASP A 210 -16.68 -5.23 4.78
C ASP A 210 -15.16 -5.02 4.58
N PHE A 211 -14.70 -5.20 3.34
CA PHE A 211 -13.30 -4.98 2.97
C PHE A 211 -12.94 -3.50 3.04
N PHE A 212 -11.87 -3.17 3.77
CA PHE A 212 -11.49 -1.79 4.05
C PHE A 212 -10.49 -1.24 3.04
N LEU A 213 -10.73 -0.04 2.50
CA LEU A 213 -9.81 0.70 1.65
C LEU A 213 -9.41 2.02 2.31
N LEU A 214 -8.13 2.15 2.65
CA LEU A 214 -7.50 3.34 3.19
C LEU A 214 -6.55 3.93 2.14
N GLY A 215 -6.67 5.21 1.81
CA GLY A 215 -5.72 5.88 0.91
C GLY A 215 -4.71 6.73 1.65
N GLU A 216 -3.44 6.66 1.26
CA GLU A 216 -2.47 7.67 1.65
C GLU A 216 -2.65 8.92 0.78
N VAL A 217 -3.15 9.98 1.39
CA VAL A 217 -3.35 11.29 0.72
C VAL A 217 -2.72 12.38 1.57
N ILE A 218 -1.63 12.96 1.06
CA ILE A 218 -0.88 14.00 1.79
C ILE A 218 -1.50 15.38 1.54
N HIS A 219 -1.86 15.67 0.29
CA HIS A 219 -2.33 16.97 -0.15
C HIS A 219 -3.64 16.88 -0.94
N GLY A 220 -4.40 17.96 -0.94
CA GLY A 220 -5.59 18.11 -1.77
C GLY A 220 -6.89 18.19 -0.96
N ASP A 221 -8.00 18.17 -1.68
CA ASP A 221 -9.35 18.08 -1.11
C ASP A 221 -9.69 16.60 -0.90
N TYR A 222 -9.63 16.14 0.35
CA TYR A 222 -9.91 14.76 0.72
C TYR A 222 -11.29 14.26 0.26
N GLY A 223 -12.25 15.16 0.06
CA GLY A 223 -13.58 14.80 -0.41
C GLY A 223 -13.59 14.06 -1.75
N ARG A 224 -12.58 14.26 -2.61
CA ARG A 224 -12.46 13.57 -3.89
C ARG A 224 -12.23 12.07 -3.72
N TRP A 225 -11.42 11.67 -2.74
CA TRP A 225 -11.11 10.27 -2.44
C TRP A 225 -12.18 9.59 -1.59
N LEU A 226 -13.03 10.38 -0.92
CA LEU A 226 -14.10 9.91 -0.05
C LEU A 226 -15.48 9.98 -0.72
N ALA A 227 -15.54 10.29 -2.00
CA ALA A 227 -16.79 10.30 -2.77
C ALA A 227 -17.44 8.89 -2.79
N PRO A 228 -18.76 8.77 -2.96
CA PRO A 228 -19.43 7.48 -3.08
C PRO A 228 -18.78 6.58 -4.14
N GLY A 229 -18.49 5.34 -3.81
CA GLY A 229 -17.80 4.38 -4.69
C GLY A 229 -16.29 4.53 -4.75
N MET A 230 -15.70 5.40 -3.91
CA MET A 230 -14.25 5.57 -3.75
C MET A 230 -13.77 4.93 -2.44
N LEU A 231 -12.74 5.48 -1.82
CA LEU A 231 -12.13 4.92 -0.61
C LEU A 231 -13.02 5.11 0.62
N HIS A 232 -12.85 4.28 1.65
CA HIS A 232 -13.56 4.41 2.92
C HIS A 232 -12.95 5.49 3.81
N CYS A 233 -11.62 5.64 3.75
CA CYS A 233 -10.88 6.56 4.58
C CYS A 233 -9.61 7.03 3.85
N VAL A 234 -9.06 8.16 4.29
CA VAL A 234 -7.73 8.64 3.89
C VAL A 234 -6.92 9.01 5.13
N THR A 235 -5.59 8.98 5.00
CA THR A 235 -4.68 9.46 6.04
C THR A 235 -4.90 10.94 6.29
N ASN A 236 -5.08 11.33 7.57
CA ASN A 236 -5.30 12.73 7.92
C ASN A 236 -4.00 13.43 8.31
N TYR A 237 -3.16 13.73 7.30
CA TYR A 237 -1.90 14.46 7.51
C TYR A 237 -2.09 15.88 8.05
N ARG A 238 -3.23 16.52 7.76
CA ARG A 238 -3.55 17.84 8.30
C ARG A 238 -3.73 17.79 9.81
N LEU A 239 -4.53 16.84 10.30
CA LEU A 239 -4.72 16.67 11.73
C LEU A 239 -3.42 16.23 12.42
N HIS A 240 -2.67 15.30 11.80
CA HIS A 240 -1.35 14.89 12.30
C HIS A 240 -0.43 16.10 12.47
N LYS A 241 -0.31 16.93 11.43
CA LYS A 241 0.49 18.16 11.48
C LYS A 241 -0.02 19.13 12.55
N ALA A 242 -1.33 19.33 12.64
CA ALA A 242 -1.93 20.24 13.62
C ALA A 242 -1.68 19.77 15.06
N LEU A 243 -1.81 18.47 15.34
CA LEU A 243 -1.50 17.89 16.65
C LEU A 243 -0.01 18.02 16.98
N TYR A 244 0.87 17.66 16.03
CA TYR A 244 2.32 17.78 16.20
C TYR A 244 2.74 19.23 16.50
N SER A 245 2.32 20.18 15.66
CA SER A 245 2.66 21.60 15.83
C SER A 245 2.01 22.19 17.08
N GLY A 246 0.79 21.77 17.43
CA GLY A 246 0.12 22.21 18.65
C GLY A 246 0.86 21.82 19.92
N HIS A 247 1.40 20.59 19.97
CA HIS A 247 2.14 20.09 21.13
C HIS A 247 3.60 20.52 21.17
N ASN A 248 4.28 20.55 20.03
CA ASN A 248 5.73 20.82 20.01
C ASN A 248 6.05 22.31 19.76
N ASP A 249 5.27 22.98 18.90
CA ASP A 249 5.54 24.37 18.50
C ASP A 249 4.58 25.34 19.19
N HIS A 250 3.65 24.86 20.04
CA HIS A 250 2.58 25.62 20.69
C HIS A 250 1.70 26.41 19.71
N ALA A 251 1.58 25.95 18.46
CA ALA A 251 0.83 26.59 17.38
C ALA A 251 -0.63 26.11 17.35
N ILE A 252 -1.50 26.75 18.17
CA ILE A 252 -2.92 26.35 18.32
C ILE A 252 -3.76 26.62 17.05
N ILE A 253 -3.31 27.48 16.15
CA ILE A 253 -4.07 27.92 14.98
C ILE A 253 -4.37 26.75 14.00
N GLY A 254 -3.45 25.80 13.83
CA GLY A 254 -3.63 24.64 12.96
C GLY A 254 -4.73 23.69 13.41
N ILE A 255 -4.92 23.53 14.74
CA ILE A 255 -5.93 22.64 15.30
C ILE A 255 -7.36 23.17 15.06
N ARG A 256 -7.55 24.49 15.07
CA ARG A 256 -8.86 25.11 14.86
C ARG A 256 -9.31 25.11 13.40
N SER A 257 -8.40 25.23 12.44
CA SER A 257 -8.75 25.24 11.02
C SER A 257 -9.16 23.87 10.48
N ASP A 258 -8.69 22.79 11.09
CA ASP A 258 -8.97 21.43 10.66
C ASP A 258 -10.23 20.82 11.33
N SER A 259 -10.73 21.43 12.43
CA SER A 259 -12.01 21.07 13.04
C SER A 259 -13.23 21.60 12.25
N ASP A 260 -13.04 22.57 11.37
CA ASP A 260 -14.09 23.18 10.55
C ASP A 260 -14.31 22.50 9.19
N VAL A 261 -13.63 21.38 8.91
CA VAL A 261 -13.83 20.60 7.67
C VAL A 261 -15.07 19.69 7.81
N PRO A 262 -16.17 19.95 7.08
CA PRO A 262 -17.51 19.43 7.41
C PRO A 262 -17.76 17.95 7.18
N HIS A 263 -16.80 17.11 6.87
CA HIS A 263 -17.05 15.69 6.51
C HIS A 263 -16.04 14.67 7.05
N PHE A 264 -15.26 15.02 8.08
CA PHE A 264 -14.44 14.00 8.73
C PHE A 264 -15.25 13.23 9.77
N ARG A 265 -15.65 12.00 9.44
CA ARG A 265 -15.97 11.02 10.49
C ARG A 265 -14.66 10.65 11.19
N LEU A 266 -14.34 11.43 12.22
CA LEU A 266 -13.23 11.24 13.16
C LEU A 266 -13.42 9.96 14.01
N HIS A 267 -13.72 8.80 13.40
CA HIS A 267 -13.83 7.58 14.17
C HIS A 267 -12.46 6.93 14.44
N ALA A 268 -11.44 7.20 13.62
CA ALA A 268 -10.10 6.65 13.83
C ALA A 268 -9.25 7.37 14.91
N LEU A 269 -9.72 8.48 15.49
CA LEU A 269 -8.95 9.27 16.46
C LEU A 269 -9.71 9.59 17.76
N LYS A 270 -10.77 8.86 18.11
CA LYS A 270 -11.54 9.13 19.34
C LYS A 270 -10.97 8.52 20.61
N ARG A 271 -9.82 7.86 20.59
CA ARG A 271 -9.15 7.36 21.79
C ARG A 271 -7.64 7.56 21.67
N PHE A 272 -7.18 8.69 22.13
CA PHE A 272 -5.93 8.86 22.85
C PHE A 272 -6.23 9.30 24.27
#